data_b472909825102d498f5a9c371f49689a
#
_entry.id   b472909825102d498f5a9c371f49689a
#
_cell.length_a   1.000
_cell.length_b   1.000
_cell.length_c   1.000
_cell.angle_alpha   90.00
_cell.angle_beta   90.00
_cell.angle_gamma   90.00
#
_symmetry.space_group_name_H-M   'P 1'
#
loop_
_entity.id
_entity.type
_entity.pdbx_description
1 polymer ?
#
loop_
_entity_poly.entity_id
_entity_poly.type
_entity_poly.pdbx_seq_one_letter_code
_entity_poly.pdbx_strand_id
1 'polypeptide(L)' 'MFRFFKKVSKKEKLQDLYNKKKEKAFKLSRTNRKESDKLEKEANDILIEIEKIKE' A
#
# COMPACT_ATOMS: atom_id res chain seq x y z
N MET A 1 5.97 24.87 -1.74
CA MET A 1 5.57 24.65 -1.90
C MET A 1 4.76 24.46 -1.98
N PHE A 2 4.40 24.21 -2.22
CA PHE A 2 3.80 24.00 -2.46
C PHE A 2 2.85 23.68 -2.50
N ARG A 3 2.17 23.68 -2.57
CA ARG A 3 1.47 23.37 -2.52
C ARG A 3 0.51 23.21 -2.88
N PHE A 4 -0.07 23.06 -3.60
CA PHE A 4 -0.91 22.91 -4.02
C PHE A 4 -1.34 21.94 -3.93
N PHE A 5 -2.04 21.68 -4.01
CA PHE A 5 -2.33 20.71 -3.83
C PHE A 5 -3.27 20.15 -4.34
N LYS A 6 -3.17 19.58 -4.84
CA LYS A 6 -3.88 18.69 -5.32
C LYS A 6 -4.47 17.85 -4.38
N LYS A 7 -5.67 17.63 -4.32
CA LYS A 7 -6.28 16.74 -3.53
C LYS A 7 -5.90 15.43 -3.98
N VAL A 8 -5.24 14.68 -3.23
CA VAL A 8 -4.93 13.30 -3.50
C VAL A 8 -6.18 12.51 -3.26
N SER A 9 -6.62 11.75 -4.21
CA SER A 9 -7.84 10.98 -4.02
C SER A 9 -7.55 9.84 -3.05
N LYS A 10 -8.60 9.32 -2.46
CA LYS A 10 -8.47 8.23 -1.51
C LYS A 10 -7.82 7.03 -2.18
N LYS A 11 -8.19 6.79 -3.42
CA LYS A 11 -7.63 5.68 -4.18
C LYS A 11 -6.12 5.81 -4.32
N GLU A 12 -5.67 7.02 -4.60
CA GLU A 12 -4.23 7.24 -4.76
C GLU A 12 -3.48 7.02 -3.45
N LYS A 13 -4.09 7.42 -2.35
CA LYS A 13 -3.47 7.22 -1.06
C LYS A 13 -3.32 5.74 -0.76
N LEU A 14 -4.35 4.99 -1.03
CA LEU A 14 -4.32 3.56 -0.78
C LEU A 14 -3.33 2.87 -1.70
N GLN A 15 -3.27 3.32 -2.94
CA GLN A 15 -2.34 2.77 -3.90
C GLN A 15 -0.90 2.95 -3.42
N ASP A 16 -0.63 4.14 -2.91
CA ASP A 16 0.69 4.47 -2.40
C ASP A 16 1.04 3.58 -1.22
N LEU A 17 0.08 3.42 -0.33
CA LEU A 17 0.27 2.58 0.85
C LEU A 17 0.49 1.13 0.45
N TYR A 18 -0.26 0.67 -0.53
CA TYR A 18 -0.12 -0.68 -1.05
C TYR A 18 1.29 -0.90 -1.57
N ASN A 19 1.78 0.03 -2.36
CA ASN A 19 3.12 -0.08 -2.92
C ASN A 19 4.18 -0.13 -1.84
N LYS A 20 4.02 0.70 -0.82
CA LYS A 20 4.99 0.72 0.28
C LYS A 20 5.01 -0.60 1.03
N LYS A 21 3.84 -1.17 1.26
CA LYS A 21 3.78 -2.42 1.99
C LYS A 21 4.35 -3.56 1.16
N LYS A 22 4.10 -3.56 -0.14
CA LYS A 22 4.65 -4.58 -1.01
C LYS A 22 6.17 -4.49 -1.06
N GLU A 23 6.68 -3.28 -1.13
CA GLU A 23 8.11 -3.08 -1.18
C GLU A 23 8.77 -3.56 0.10
N LYS A 24 8.16 -3.24 1.24
CA LYS A 24 8.68 -3.66 2.51
C LYS A 24 8.63 -5.17 2.65
N ALA A 25 7.54 -5.76 2.20
CA ALA A 25 7.38 -7.20 2.25
C ALA A 25 8.47 -7.87 1.43
N PHE A 26 8.76 -7.31 0.28
CA PHE A 26 9.78 -7.85 -0.58
C PHE A 26 11.14 -7.83 0.11
N LYS A 27 11.45 -6.73 0.74
CA LYS A 27 12.73 -6.59 1.43
C LYS A 27 12.86 -7.56 2.58
N LEU A 28 11.77 -7.80 3.27
CA LEU A 28 11.79 -8.70 4.42
C LEU A 28 11.64 -10.15 4.05
N SER A 29 11.32 -10.43 2.81
CA SER A 29 11.08 -11.81 2.41
C SER A 29 12.29 -12.71 2.62
N ARG A 30 13.47 -12.15 2.69
CA ARG A 30 14.65 -12.93 2.89
C ARG A 30 15.11 -12.98 4.34
N THR A 31 14.82 -11.95 5.09
CA THR A 31 15.30 -11.85 6.46
C THR A 31 14.22 -12.14 7.49
N ASN A 32 12.98 -11.83 7.19
CA ASN A 32 11.90 -12.03 8.14
C ASN A 32 10.62 -12.42 7.43
N ARG A 33 10.49 -13.71 7.14
CA ARG A 33 9.34 -14.21 6.42
C ARG A 33 8.02 -13.93 7.12
N LYS A 34 8.03 -13.99 8.43
CA LYS A 34 6.82 -13.73 9.18
C LYS A 34 6.30 -12.33 8.95
N GLU A 35 7.19 -11.37 9.06
CA GLU A 35 6.84 -9.98 8.83
C GLU A 35 6.44 -9.76 7.38
N SER A 36 7.16 -10.42 6.49
CA SER A 36 6.88 -10.31 5.07
C SER A 36 5.46 -10.80 4.77
N ASP A 37 5.11 -11.95 5.33
CA ASP A 37 3.79 -12.52 5.10
C ASP A 37 2.71 -11.59 5.64
N LYS A 38 2.98 -11.01 6.79
CA LYS A 38 2.03 -10.10 7.40
C LYS A 38 1.81 -8.88 6.52
N LEU A 39 2.90 -8.34 5.98
CA LEU A 39 2.81 -7.18 5.11
C LEU A 39 2.11 -7.52 3.80
N GLU A 40 2.33 -8.71 3.30
CA GLU A 40 1.66 -9.15 2.08
C GLU A 40 0.15 -9.19 2.31
N LYS A 41 -0.24 -9.68 3.47
CA LYS A 41 -1.65 -9.76 3.80
C LYS A 41 -2.24 -8.36 3.91
N GLU A 42 -1.51 -7.46 4.55
CA GLU A 42 -1.98 -6.09 4.71
C GLU A 42 -2.09 -5.41 3.35
N ALA A 43 -1.13 -5.67 2.47
CA ALA A 43 -1.18 -5.10 1.14
C ALA A 43 -2.39 -5.61 0.38
N ASN A 44 -2.68 -6.88 0.54
CA ASN A 44 -3.84 -7.47 -0.11
C ASN A 44 -5.13 -6.83 0.37
N ASP A 45 -5.21 -6.56 1.68
CA ASP A 45 -6.38 -5.90 2.24
C ASP A 45 -6.55 -4.51 1.63
N ILE A 46 -5.44 -3.82 1.45
CA ILE A 46 -5.48 -2.50 0.85
C ILE A 46 -5.95 -2.59 -0.59
N LEU A 47 -5.50 -3.60 -1.30
CA LEU A 47 -5.91 -3.79 -2.68
C LEU A 47 -7.43 -3.98 -2.77
N ILE A 48 -7.99 -4.73 -1.84
CA ILE A 48 -9.42 -4.94 -1.79
C ILE A 48 -10.13 -3.62 -1.57
N GLU A 49 -9.57 -2.80 -0.70
CA GLU A 49 -10.16 -1.49 -0.42
C GLU A 49 -10.14 -0.63 -1.68
N ILE A 50 -9.03 -0.68 -2.41
CA ILE A 50 -8.90 0.08 -3.64
C ILE A 50 -9.97 -0.35 -4.63
N GLU A 51 -10.21 -1.63 -4.73
CA GLU A 51 -11.19 -2.16 -5.67
C GLU A 51 -12.61 -1.74 -5.32
N LYS A 52 -12.84 -1.43 -4.07
CA LYS A 52 -14.16 -1.01 -3.65
C LYS A 52 -14.43 0.44 -3.98
N ILE A 53 -13.41 1.19 -4.24
CA ILE A 53 -13.57 2.60 -4.56
C ILE A 53 -13.96 2.75 -6.01
N LYS A 54 -15.06 3.42 -6.23
CA LYS A 54 -15.50 3.67 -7.59
C LYS A 54 -15.22 5.09 -7.94
N GLU A 55 -14.15 5.35 -8.60
CA GLU A 55 -13.84 6.70 -9.04
C GLU A 55 -13.64 6.79 -10.55
#